data_591901806225c25f6e31a441261095b8
#
_entry.id   591901806225c25f6e31a441261095b8
#
_cell.length_a   1.000
_cell.length_b   1.000
_cell.length_c   1.000
_cell.angle_alpha   90.00
_cell.angle_beta   90.00
_cell.angle_gamma   90.00
#
_symmetry.space_group_name_H-M   'P 1'
#
loop_
_entity.id
_entity.type
_entity.pdbx_description
1 polymer ?
#
loop_
_entity_poly.entity_id
_entity_poly.type
_entity_poly.pdbx_seq_one_letter_code
_entity_poly.pdbx_strand_id
1 'polypeptide(L)'
;MIGIIAATQDEADPLVTLLGAGELCDRPFVTFGFEGGAIVISEMGPENAARATEYLIDRHGAGKIVNLGICGALSDAVRVGEVYRIARIVDDDGCETLCESGAWGDLPGARLASVSEPVFQADRRAALATLADVVDMEGAAIAAVCAERSVPCCMLKGVSDLADHAGKDDIRKNITAVSASVARTAAAGLNAPDSPTLTQNIMNFTKIEHTIFSLPLLFSGAWLGAGRRWPGWGVLVLIALAGLGARCLGMAANRILDRDLDAENERTANRELPSGRISLVVACAIAVGGLVVYLVACWLLGPLCLMLSPVPVVPLLAYSLLKRFTNLCHFGIGLCLGLAPPGAFIAASQSLALDGEVILLALFAFCWISGADIVYGLMDIDSDRKTGVHSIPASLGAGGAQVVAGCVHLAAIGCLAALWLSLGARAVPGAAVVVAAAALGAGYVQRIPVAVRFFPIFAIAGVSGSLVPLLGAAR
;
A
#
# COMPACT_ATOMS: atom_id res chain seq x y z
N MET A 1 18.21 14.66 3.34
CA MET A 1 17.65 15.53 4.39
C MET A 1 16.56 16.39 3.76
N ILE A 2 15.47 16.73 4.50
CA ILE A 2 14.39 17.60 4.05
C ILE A 2 14.68 19.02 4.54
N GLY A 3 14.66 20.01 3.65
CA GLY A 3 14.70 21.43 3.98
C GLY A 3 13.29 22.00 3.96
N ILE A 4 12.89 22.70 5.01
CA ILE A 4 11.58 23.35 5.12
C ILE A 4 11.79 24.87 5.17
N ILE A 5 11.01 25.61 4.40
CA ILE A 5 11.06 27.07 4.33
C ILE A 5 9.70 27.62 4.74
N ALA A 6 9.71 28.51 5.72
CA ALA A 6 8.58 29.37 6.08
C ALA A 6 9.03 30.84 6.01
N ALA A 7 8.14 31.74 5.61
CA ALA A 7 8.50 33.14 5.48
C ALA A 7 8.61 33.84 6.84
N THR A 8 7.78 33.45 7.81
CA THR A 8 7.69 34.14 9.10
C THR A 8 7.76 33.16 10.28
N GLN A 9 8.07 33.70 11.47
CA GLN A 9 8.07 32.96 12.72
C GLN A 9 6.67 32.37 13.00
N ASP A 10 5.60 33.12 12.79
CA ASP A 10 4.21 32.71 13.02
C ASP A 10 3.80 31.51 12.14
N GLU A 11 4.39 31.36 10.96
CA GLU A 11 4.18 30.22 10.08
C GLU A 11 5.00 29.00 10.52
N ALA A 12 6.21 29.21 11.04
CA ALA A 12 7.15 28.15 11.42
C ALA A 12 6.83 27.53 12.79
N ASP A 13 6.48 28.34 13.79
CA ASP A 13 6.35 27.94 15.20
C ASP A 13 5.42 26.73 15.45
N PRO A 14 4.25 26.64 14.81
CA PRO A 14 3.40 25.46 14.99
C PRO A 14 4.08 24.15 14.54
N LEU A 15 4.86 24.20 13.45
CA LEU A 15 5.57 23.02 12.97
C LEU A 15 6.81 22.72 13.81
N VAL A 16 7.57 23.73 14.22
CA VAL A 16 8.70 23.60 15.16
C VAL A 16 8.26 22.87 16.43
N THR A 17 7.11 23.27 16.98
CA THR A 17 6.51 22.65 18.16
C THR A 17 6.09 21.19 17.90
N LEU A 18 5.41 20.90 16.78
CA LEU A 18 4.92 19.56 16.45
C LEU A 18 6.05 18.56 16.20
N LEU A 19 7.16 19.01 15.60
CA LEU A 19 8.33 18.17 15.31
C LEU A 19 9.33 18.11 16.47
N GLY A 20 9.12 18.88 17.55
CA GLY A 20 10.08 19.00 18.64
C GLY A 20 11.44 19.54 18.15
N ALA A 21 11.42 20.41 17.13
CA ALA A 21 12.62 20.93 16.52
C ALA A 21 13.36 21.90 17.47
N GLY A 22 14.68 21.73 17.58
CA GLY A 22 15.55 22.60 18.39
C GLY A 22 16.21 23.68 17.56
N GLU A 23 16.37 24.90 18.12
CA GLU A 23 17.07 25.98 17.47
C GLU A 23 18.54 25.62 17.25
N LEU A 24 19.03 25.83 16.03
CA LEU A 24 20.42 25.69 15.64
C LEU A 24 21.08 27.07 15.68
N CYS A 25 22.29 27.15 16.25
CA CYS A 25 23.07 28.40 16.24
C CYS A 25 23.68 28.68 14.86
N ASP A 26 22.85 28.71 13.81
CA ASP A 26 23.27 28.92 12.44
C ASP A 26 22.93 30.35 11.97
N ARG A 27 23.80 30.91 11.15
CA ARG A 27 23.60 32.18 10.48
C ARG A 27 23.76 31.98 8.96
N PRO A 28 23.11 32.71 8.08
CA PRO A 28 22.43 33.99 8.34
C PRO A 28 20.94 33.88 8.73
N PHE A 29 20.32 32.68 8.71
CA PHE A 29 18.91 32.49 8.97
C PHE A 29 18.63 31.88 10.35
N VAL A 30 17.47 32.17 10.92
CA VAL A 30 16.94 31.43 12.07
C VAL A 30 16.59 30.03 11.57
N THR A 31 17.25 29.02 12.18
CA THR A 31 17.17 27.64 11.73
C THR A 31 16.84 26.72 12.89
N PHE A 32 15.94 25.76 12.68
CA PHE A 32 15.56 24.72 13.64
C PHE A 32 15.85 23.36 13.05
N GLY A 33 16.52 22.49 13.81
CA GLY A 33 16.79 21.11 13.42
C GLY A 33 15.75 20.14 13.96
N PHE A 34 15.33 19.18 13.16
CA PHE A 34 14.50 18.03 13.56
C PHE A 34 15.07 16.73 12.98
N GLU A 35 14.53 15.59 13.41
CA GLU A 35 14.98 14.29 12.89
C GLU A 35 14.68 14.18 11.39
N GLY A 36 15.72 14.15 10.58
CA GLY A 36 15.65 14.05 9.12
C GLY A 36 15.64 15.39 8.36
N GLY A 37 15.66 16.57 9.03
CA GLY A 37 15.60 17.84 8.34
C GLY A 37 15.94 19.10 9.13
N ALA A 38 15.78 20.25 8.46
CA ALA A 38 15.88 21.56 9.06
C ALA A 38 14.77 22.48 8.55
N ILE A 39 14.31 23.39 9.43
CA ILE A 39 13.33 24.46 9.14
C ILE A 39 14.08 25.78 9.15
N VAL A 40 13.92 26.57 8.11
CA VAL A 40 14.51 27.91 7.99
C VAL A 40 13.41 28.96 7.88
N ILE A 41 13.56 30.05 8.60
CA ILE A 41 12.74 31.25 8.44
C ILE A 41 13.46 32.17 7.47
N SER A 42 12.86 32.34 6.28
CA SER A 42 13.49 33.11 5.19
C SER A 42 13.38 34.64 5.34
N GLU A 43 12.43 35.13 6.12
CA GLU A 43 11.80 36.43 6.00
C GLU A 43 11.01 36.56 4.69
N MET A 44 10.09 37.57 4.62
CA MET A 44 9.22 37.74 3.48
C MET A 44 9.98 38.22 2.23
N GLY A 45 9.49 37.79 1.09
CA GLY A 45 9.90 38.29 -0.23
C GLY A 45 10.79 37.29 -1.00
N PRO A 46 10.80 37.46 -2.35
CA PRO A 46 11.41 36.49 -3.25
C PRO A 46 12.93 36.32 -3.07
N GLU A 47 13.66 37.43 -2.85
CA GLU A 47 15.12 37.39 -2.68
C GLU A 47 15.54 36.63 -1.43
N ASN A 48 14.84 36.85 -0.31
CA ASN A 48 15.10 36.13 0.95
C ASN A 48 14.77 34.67 0.84
N ALA A 49 13.65 34.34 0.19
CA ALA A 49 13.23 32.97 -0.04
C ALA A 49 14.22 32.20 -0.93
N ALA A 50 14.74 32.81 -1.98
CA ALA A 50 15.78 32.22 -2.83
C ALA A 50 17.06 31.92 -2.01
N ARG A 51 17.57 32.90 -1.26
CA ARG A 51 18.77 32.74 -0.42
C ARG A 51 18.60 31.67 0.66
N ALA A 52 17.42 31.59 1.27
CA ALA A 52 17.11 30.57 2.25
C ALA A 52 17.08 29.16 1.63
N THR A 53 16.59 29.05 0.38
CA THR A 53 16.58 27.81 -0.39
C THR A 53 18.01 27.34 -0.70
N GLU A 54 18.86 28.22 -1.22
CA GLU A 54 20.27 27.95 -1.46
C GLU A 54 20.99 27.53 -0.17
N TYR A 55 20.75 28.24 0.93
CA TYR A 55 21.34 27.95 2.22
C TYR A 55 20.98 26.53 2.72
N LEU A 56 19.71 26.10 2.60
CA LEU A 56 19.29 24.75 2.97
C LEU A 56 19.94 23.69 2.08
N ILE A 57 20.07 23.95 0.78
CA ILE A 57 20.68 23.00 -0.16
C ILE A 57 22.19 22.91 0.08
N ASP A 58 22.89 24.05 0.13
CA ASP A 58 24.35 24.10 0.15
C ASP A 58 24.94 23.81 1.55
N ARG A 59 24.31 24.32 2.61
CA ARG A 59 24.81 24.21 3.97
C ARG A 59 24.31 22.98 4.70
N HIS A 60 23.04 22.62 4.52
CA HIS A 60 22.41 21.52 5.21
C HIS A 60 22.26 20.28 4.34
N GLY A 61 22.61 20.31 3.04
CA GLY A 61 22.52 19.17 2.14
C GLY A 61 21.07 18.71 1.89
N ALA A 62 20.13 19.67 1.82
CA ALA A 62 18.73 19.35 1.57
C ALA A 62 18.55 18.74 0.17
N GLY A 63 18.14 17.48 0.11
CA GLY A 63 17.80 16.77 -1.11
C GLY A 63 16.33 16.92 -1.54
N LYS A 64 15.54 17.63 -0.74
CA LYS A 64 14.15 17.98 -1.01
C LYS A 64 13.79 19.25 -0.25
N ILE A 65 13.08 20.17 -0.90
CA ILE A 65 12.56 21.39 -0.30
C ILE A 65 11.04 21.32 -0.15
N VAL A 66 10.55 21.77 1.00
CA VAL A 66 9.12 21.94 1.28
C VAL A 66 8.89 23.38 1.71
N ASN A 67 8.14 24.15 0.91
CA ASN A 67 7.71 25.47 1.30
C ASN A 67 6.36 25.39 2.02
N LEU A 68 6.32 26.00 3.20
CA LEU A 68 5.11 26.12 4.01
C LEU A 68 4.78 27.59 4.20
N GLY A 69 3.50 27.93 4.16
CA GLY A 69 3.10 29.31 4.43
C GLY A 69 1.62 29.54 4.20
N ILE A 70 1.23 30.79 4.41
CA ILE A 70 -0.12 31.28 4.12
C ILE A 70 -0.17 31.87 2.70
N CYS A 71 -1.38 32.00 2.17
CA CYS A 71 -1.65 32.60 0.86
C CYS A 71 -3.01 33.32 0.85
N GLY A 72 -3.20 34.24 -0.08
CA GLY A 72 -4.48 34.88 -0.34
C GLY A 72 -5.29 34.12 -1.40
N ALA A 73 -6.62 34.06 -1.27
CA ALA A 73 -7.51 33.47 -2.27
C ALA A 73 -7.77 34.41 -3.42
N LEU A 74 -7.55 33.97 -4.64
CA LEU A 74 -7.87 34.71 -5.87
C LEU A 74 -9.23 34.29 -6.45
N SER A 75 -9.62 33.06 -6.26
CA SER A 75 -10.85 32.47 -6.83
C SER A 75 -11.76 31.88 -5.75
N ASP A 76 -13.03 31.67 -6.09
CA ASP A 76 -14.02 31.02 -5.21
C ASP A 76 -13.85 29.50 -5.13
N ALA A 77 -12.89 28.94 -5.89
CA ALA A 77 -12.56 27.51 -5.84
C ALA A 77 -11.81 27.12 -4.55
N VAL A 78 -11.22 28.08 -3.85
CA VAL A 78 -10.46 27.89 -2.61
C VAL A 78 -11.15 28.61 -1.45
N ARG A 79 -10.98 28.08 -0.22
CA ARG A 79 -11.66 28.59 0.97
C ARG A 79 -10.67 28.99 2.05
N VAL A 80 -10.94 30.11 2.71
CA VAL A 80 -10.17 30.58 3.87
C VAL A 80 -10.24 29.49 4.98
N GLY A 81 -9.06 29.19 5.53
CA GLY A 81 -8.87 28.15 6.55
C GLY A 81 -8.50 26.78 6.02
N GLU A 82 -8.66 26.52 4.73
CA GLU A 82 -8.27 25.25 4.09
C GLU A 82 -6.80 25.26 3.63
N VAL A 83 -6.20 24.05 3.55
CA VAL A 83 -4.82 23.82 3.12
C VAL A 83 -4.81 23.17 1.76
N TYR A 84 -4.00 23.71 0.85
CA TYR A 84 -3.84 23.23 -0.51
C TYR A 84 -2.38 22.87 -0.78
N ARG A 85 -2.17 21.81 -1.56
CA ARG A 85 -0.88 21.60 -2.22
C ARG A 85 -0.83 22.44 -3.49
N ILE A 86 0.34 23.01 -3.79
CA ILE A 86 0.52 23.74 -5.03
C ILE A 86 0.94 22.76 -6.13
N ALA A 87 0.15 22.72 -7.19
CA ALA A 87 0.41 21.87 -8.35
C ALA A 87 1.23 22.61 -9.42
N ARG A 88 1.00 23.91 -9.55
CA ARG A 88 1.64 24.79 -10.55
C ARG A 88 1.81 26.18 -9.99
N ILE A 89 2.91 26.81 -10.32
CA ILE A 89 3.24 28.21 -9.97
C ILE A 89 3.34 29.01 -11.26
N VAL A 90 2.81 30.22 -11.22
CA VAL A 90 2.97 31.26 -12.27
C VAL A 90 3.64 32.45 -11.61
N ASP A 91 4.76 32.91 -12.15
CA ASP A 91 5.48 34.10 -11.66
C ASP A 91 4.98 35.38 -12.31
N ASP A 92 5.57 36.53 -11.90
CA ASP A 92 5.23 37.89 -12.45
C ASP A 92 5.48 38.01 -13.96
N ASP A 93 6.37 37.20 -14.54
CA ASP A 93 6.69 37.14 -15.98
C ASP A 93 5.80 36.17 -16.76
N GLY A 94 4.92 35.47 -16.07
CA GLY A 94 4.03 34.46 -16.66
C GLY A 94 4.70 33.09 -16.92
N CYS A 95 5.89 32.86 -16.36
CA CYS A 95 6.57 31.58 -16.47
C CYS A 95 5.91 30.56 -15.56
N GLU A 96 5.65 29.36 -16.07
CA GLU A 96 5.01 28.27 -15.32
C GLU A 96 6.02 27.24 -14.84
N THR A 97 5.95 26.91 -13.56
CA THR A 97 6.74 25.83 -12.93
C THR A 97 5.81 24.81 -12.28
N LEU A 98 6.08 23.52 -12.50
CA LEU A 98 5.35 22.42 -11.85
C LEU A 98 5.98 22.09 -10.49
N CYS A 99 5.14 21.86 -9.49
CA CYS A 99 5.54 21.38 -8.19
C CYS A 99 5.25 19.90 -8.01
N GLU A 100 6.09 19.21 -7.25
CA GLU A 100 5.85 17.83 -6.89
C GLU A 100 4.75 17.70 -5.83
N SER A 101 3.99 16.62 -5.88
CA SER A 101 2.96 16.33 -4.87
C SER A 101 3.55 15.84 -3.55
N GLY A 102 4.68 15.13 -3.60
CA GLY A 102 5.30 14.51 -2.44
C GLY A 102 4.34 13.60 -1.67
N ALA A 103 4.42 13.63 -0.35
CA ALA A 103 3.55 12.88 0.55
C ALA A 103 2.13 13.46 0.66
N TRP A 104 1.84 14.57 0.00
CA TRP A 104 0.58 15.30 0.06
C TRP A 104 -0.27 15.17 -1.22
N GLY A 105 -0.07 14.09 -1.98
CA GLY A 105 -0.79 13.85 -3.24
C GLY A 105 -2.31 13.84 -3.12
N ASP A 106 -2.84 13.45 -1.96
CA ASP A 106 -4.29 13.36 -1.70
C ASP A 106 -4.94 14.72 -1.34
N LEU A 107 -4.14 15.77 -1.12
CA LEU A 107 -4.67 17.11 -0.88
C LEU A 107 -5.20 17.75 -2.17
N PRO A 108 -6.23 18.62 -2.05
CA PRO A 108 -6.69 19.40 -3.18
C PRO A 108 -5.54 20.24 -3.75
N GLY A 109 -5.40 20.19 -5.09
CA GLY A 109 -4.37 20.95 -5.79
C GLY A 109 -4.86 22.36 -6.12
N ALA A 110 -3.97 23.38 -5.95
CA ALA A 110 -4.22 24.75 -6.37
C ALA A 110 -3.11 25.25 -7.30
N ARG A 111 -3.44 26.25 -8.13
CA ARG A 111 -2.48 27.03 -8.92
C ARG A 111 -2.08 28.26 -8.11
N LEU A 112 -0.80 28.54 -8.00
CA LEU A 112 -0.23 29.65 -7.25
C LEU A 112 0.26 30.76 -8.21
N ALA A 113 -0.19 31.99 -8.03
CA ALA A 113 0.50 33.16 -8.55
C ALA A 113 1.50 33.64 -7.49
N SER A 114 2.79 33.64 -7.82
CA SER A 114 3.81 34.16 -6.90
C SER A 114 4.32 35.49 -7.41
N VAL A 115 4.04 36.54 -6.63
CA VAL A 115 4.24 37.95 -7.04
C VAL A 115 5.18 38.70 -6.10
N SER A 116 5.88 39.70 -6.62
CA SER A 116 6.87 40.47 -5.84
C SER A 116 6.26 41.44 -4.81
N GLU A 117 4.97 41.79 -4.94
CA GLU A 117 4.27 42.70 -4.05
C GLU A 117 2.91 42.15 -3.58
N PRO A 118 2.48 42.43 -2.34
CA PRO A 118 1.19 41.97 -1.83
C PRO A 118 0.00 42.45 -2.67
N VAL A 119 -1.00 41.57 -2.82
CA VAL A 119 -2.21 41.86 -3.61
C VAL A 119 -3.35 42.24 -2.67
N PHE A 120 -3.74 43.53 -2.70
CA PHE A 120 -4.87 44.10 -1.95
C PHE A 120 -5.83 44.90 -2.85
N GLN A 121 -5.54 45.02 -4.14
CA GLN A 121 -6.33 45.75 -5.10
C GLN A 121 -7.22 44.81 -5.91
N ALA A 122 -8.51 45.17 -6.01
CA ALA A 122 -9.50 44.35 -6.70
C ALA A 122 -9.16 44.06 -8.17
N ASP A 123 -8.65 45.07 -8.89
CA ASP A 123 -8.29 44.91 -10.31
C ASP A 123 -7.10 43.94 -10.49
N ARG A 124 -6.07 44.06 -9.62
CA ARG A 124 -4.92 43.15 -9.65
C ARG A 124 -5.33 41.72 -9.27
N ARG A 125 -6.18 41.58 -8.23
CA ARG A 125 -6.78 40.29 -7.86
C ARG A 125 -7.53 39.65 -9.02
N ALA A 126 -8.40 40.41 -9.70
CA ALA A 126 -9.18 39.92 -10.83
C ALA A 126 -8.30 39.48 -12.01
N ALA A 127 -7.22 40.21 -12.30
CA ALA A 127 -6.26 39.83 -13.33
C ALA A 127 -5.56 38.51 -12.99
N LEU A 128 -5.06 38.34 -11.75
CA LEU A 128 -4.39 37.11 -11.29
C LEU A 128 -5.34 35.92 -11.16
N ALA A 129 -6.61 36.14 -10.85
CA ALA A 129 -7.63 35.07 -10.75
C ALA A 129 -7.85 34.34 -12.08
N THR A 130 -7.48 34.90 -13.20
CA THR A 130 -7.50 34.23 -14.52
C THR A 130 -6.39 33.20 -14.67
N LEU A 131 -5.30 33.35 -13.92
CA LEU A 131 -4.08 32.58 -14.03
C LEU A 131 -3.95 31.55 -12.88
N ALA A 132 -4.38 31.91 -11.67
CA ALA A 132 -4.16 31.14 -10.47
C ALA A 132 -5.36 31.17 -9.51
N ASP A 133 -5.36 30.26 -8.53
CA ASP A 133 -6.40 30.11 -7.52
C ASP A 133 -6.02 30.78 -6.21
N VAL A 134 -4.70 30.88 -5.92
CA VAL A 134 -4.12 31.50 -4.73
C VAL A 134 -2.90 32.35 -5.08
N VAL A 135 -2.49 33.26 -4.17
CA VAL A 135 -1.34 34.15 -4.35
C VAL A 135 -0.43 34.18 -3.13
N ASP A 136 0.89 34.17 -3.38
CA ASP A 136 1.95 34.40 -2.38
C ASP A 136 3.07 35.31 -2.92
N MET A 137 4.19 35.44 -2.18
CA MET A 137 5.33 36.28 -2.56
C MET A 137 6.66 35.49 -2.68
N GLU A 138 6.70 34.21 -2.38
CA GLU A 138 7.94 33.43 -2.21
C GLU A 138 8.04 32.22 -3.13
N GLY A 139 6.90 31.64 -3.50
CA GLY A 139 6.83 30.31 -4.14
C GLY A 139 7.64 30.21 -5.44
N ALA A 140 7.57 31.22 -6.32
CA ALA A 140 8.31 31.19 -7.59
C ALA A 140 9.82 31.21 -7.39
N ALA A 141 10.31 32.03 -6.48
CA ALA A 141 11.74 32.14 -6.19
C ALA A 141 12.32 30.83 -5.61
N ILE A 142 11.59 30.19 -4.70
CA ILE A 142 11.95 28.88 -4.16
C ILE A 142 11.99 27.82 -5.27
N ALA A 143 10.95 27.78 -6.10
CA ALA A 143 10.86 26.82 -7.19
C ALA A 143 11.97 27.00 -8.24
N ALA A 144 12.32 28.23 -8.55
CA ALA A 144 13.40 28.55 -9.49
C ALA A 144 14.76 28.01 -9.00
N VAL A 145 15.12 28.27 -7.74
CA VAL A 145 16.37 27.73 -7.14
C VAL A 145 16.35 26.20 -7.12
N CYS A 146 15.22 25.61 -6.74
CA CYS A 146 15.09 24.14 -6.74
C CYS A 146 15.26 23.54 -8.14
N ALA A 147 14.68 24.17 -9.16
CA ALA A 147 14.83 23.73 -10.56
C ALA A 147 16.29 23.84 -11.05
N GLU A 148 16.97 24.96 -10.75
CA GLU A 148 18.39 25.16 -11.09
C GLU A 148 19.29 24.08 -10.45
N ARG A 149 19.01 23.75 -9.19
CA ARG A 149 19.79 22.75 -8.42
C ARG A 149 19.32 21.33 -8.61
N SER A 150 18.27 21.07 -9.42
CA SER A 150 17.65 19.76 -9.62
C SER A 150 17.21 19.11 -8.28
N VAL A 151 16.69 19.92 -7.34
CA VAL A 151 16.16 19.49 -6.05
C VAL A 151 14.63 19.49 -6.12
N PRO A 152 13.96 18.37 -5.77
CA PRO A 152 12.51 18.29 -5.70
C PRO A 152 11.91 19.37 -4.77
N CYS A 153 10.83 20.02 -5.24
CA CYS A 153 10.13 21.08 -4.50
C CYS A 153 8.66 20.76 -4.33
N CYS A 154 8.17 20.76 -3.09
CA CYS A 154 6.77 20.67 -2.74
C CYS A 154 6.31 21.94 -2.02
N MET A 155 5.04 22.34 -2.19
CA MET A 155 4.51 23.51 -1.49
C MET A 155 3.14 23.23 -0.90
N LEU A 156 2.96 23.65 0.36
CA LEU A 156 1.69 23.61 1.09
C LEU A 156 1.33 25.03 1.49
N LYS A 157 0.17 25.50 1.08
CA LYS A 157 -0.34 26.83 1.38
C LYS A 157 -1.69 26.76 2.06
N GLY A 158 -1.81 27.49 3.17
CA GLY A 158 -3.07 27.70 3.86
C GLY A 158 -3.68 29.05 3.45
N VAL A 159 -4.96 29.06 3.13
CA VAL A 159 -5.64 30.29 2.71
C VAL A 159 -5.98 31.14 3.92
N SER A 160 -5.36 32.31 4.05
CA SER A 160 -5.53 33.22 5.20
C SER A 160 -6.57 34.32 4.96
N ASP A 161 -6.73 34.76 3.72
CA ASP A 161 -7.52 35.92 3.32
C ASP A 161 -8.01 35.84 1.87
N LEU A 162 -8.80 36.81 1.46
CA LEU A 162 -9.37 36.89 0.11
C LEU A 162 -8.56 37.73 -0.87
N ALA A 163 -7.33 38.12 -0.54
CA ALA A 163 -6.47 38.97 -1.33
C ALA A 163 -7.18 40.28 -1.76
N ASP A 164 -7.92 40.94 -0.85
CA ASP A 164 -8.67 42.17 -1.07
C ASP A 164 -8.30 43.24 -0.04
N HIS A 165 -9.07 44.32 0.00
CA HIS A 165 -8.81 45.46 0.90
C HIS A 165 -8.84 45.10 2.40
N ALA A 166 -9.57 44.07 2.79
CA ALA A 166 -9.63 43.56 4.17
C ALA A 166 -8.47 42.59 4.48
N GLY A 167 -7.70 42.16 3.49
CA GLY A 167 -6.71 41.09 3.58
C GLY A 167 -5.72 41.26 4.72
N LYS A 168 -5.24 42.47 5.02
CA LYS A 168 -4.30 42.70 6.14
C LYS A 168 -4.89 42.34 7.51
N ASP A 169 -6.16 42.70 7.74
CA ASP A 169 -6.83 42.41 9.01
C ASP A 169 -7.23 40.95 9.08
N ASP A 170 -7.61 40.36 7.95
CA ASP A 170 -7.94 38.93 7.85
C ASP A 170 -6.70 38.05 8.05
N ILE A 171 -5.55 38.41 7.48
CA ILE A 171 -4.26 37.73 7.73
C ILE A 171 -3.96 37.69 9.23
N ARG A 172 -4.00 38.87 9.90
CA ARG A 172 -3.73 38.96 11.35
C ARG A 172 -4.67 38.13 12.18
N LYS A 173 -5.93 38.04 11.78
CA LYS A 173 -6.95 37.25 12.48
C LYS A 173 -6.77 35.75 12.29
N ASN A 174 -6.37 35.31 11.09
CA ASN A 174 -6.41 33.93 10.68
C ASN A 174 -5.03 33.25 10.74
N ILE A 175 -3.91 34.00 10.75
CA ILE A 175 -2.56 33.46 10.63
C ILE A 175 -2.27 32.31 11.59
N THR A 176 -2.58 32.48 12.86
CA THR A 176 -2.31 31.46 13.88
C THR A 176 -3.07 30.15 13.61
N ALA A 177 -4.36 30.24 13.27
CA ALA A 177 -5.18 29.06 13.00
C ALA A 177 -4.79 28.37 11.70
N VAL A 178 -4.52 29.14 10.65
CA VAL A 178 -4.13 28.64 9.33
C VAL A 178 -2.74 28.03 9.38
N SER A 179 -1.75 28.68 10.00
CA SER A 179 -0.40 28.15 10.18
C SER A 179 -0.40 26.84 10.99
N ALA A 180 -1.23 26.77 12.05
CA ALA A 180 -1.41 25.51 12.78
C ALA A 180 -2.03 24.40 11.93
N SER A 181 -2.93 24.72 10.99
CA SER A 181 -3.49 23.74 10.05
C SER A 181 -2.46 23.28 9.03
N VAL A 182 -1.68 24.20 8.44
CA VAL A 182 -0.58 23.89 7.54
C VAL A 182 0.47 23.01 8.24
N ALA A 183 0.84 23.35 9.47
CA ALA A 183 1.82 22.59 10.26
C ALA A 183 1.36 21.15 10.55
N ARG A 184 0.09 20.94 10.95
CA ARG A 184 -0.46 19.59 11.15
C ARG A 184 -0.44 18.78 9.85
N THR A 185 -0.83 19.40 8.75
CA THR A 185 -0.83 18.77 7.43
C THR A 185 0.61 18.42 6.99
N ALA A 186 1.54 19.36 7.20
CA ALA A 186 2.96 19.13 6.91
C ALA A 186 3.54 18.01 7.76
N ALA A 187 3.34 18.04 9.08
CA ALA A 187 3.84 17.02 10.00
C ALA A 187 3.31 15.61 9.68
N ALA A 188 2.03 15.51 9.31
CA ALA A 188 1.44 14.25 8.86
C ALA A 188 2.14 13.68 7.61
N GLY A 189 2.46 14.52 6.63
CA GLY A 189 3.18 14.11 5.43
C GLY A 189 4.68 13.88 5.65
N LEU A 190 5.32 14.62 6.57
CA LEU A 190 6.72 14.43 6.94
C LEU A 190 6.93 13.12 7.72
N ASN A 191 5.96 12.73 8.54
CA ASN A 191 5.96 11.46 9.26
C ASN A 191 5.40 10.30 8.42
N ALA A 192 4.80 10.60 7.27
CA ALA A 192 4.43 9.59 6.31
C ALA A 192 5.72 8.99 5.70
N PRO A 193 5.82 7.68 5.57
CA PRO A 193 6.93 7.10 4.82
C PRO A 193 6.96 7.72 3.42
N ASP A 194 8.17 7.96 2.90
CA ASP A 194 8.37 8.47 1.52
C ASP A 194 7.40 7.79 0.56
N SER A 195 6.83 8.58 -0.36
CA SER A 195 5.91 8.02 -1.37
C SER A 195 6.50 6.72 -1.93
N PRO A 196 5.80 5.60 -1.84
CA PRO A 196 6.41 4.31 -2.15
C PRO A 196 6.95 4.32 -3.57
N THR A 197 8.22 3.94 -3.72
CA THR A 197 8.88 3.80 -5.03
C THR A 197 8.06 2.88 -5.94
N LEU A 198 8.29 2.94 -7.26
CA LEU A 198 7.65 2.02 -8.20
C LEU A 198 7.86 0.55 -7.78
N THR A 199 9.06 0.21 -7.30
CA THR A 199 9.38 -1.14 -6.80
C THR A 199 8.52 -1.50 -5.57
N GLN A 200 8.41 -0.59 -4.60
CA GLN A 200 7.55 -0.78 -3.42
C GLN A 200 6.07 -0.89 -3.81
N ASN A 201 5.61 -0.07 -4.76
CA ASN A 201 4.25 -0.17 -5.29
C ASN A 201 4.01 -1.53 -5.96
N ILE A 202 4.95 -2.05 -6.75
CA ILE A 202 4.85 -3.39 -7.36
C ILE A 202 4.84 -4.49 -6.28
N MET A 203 5.69 -4.40 -5.26
CA MET A 203 5.70 -5.35 -4.14
C MET A 203 4.37 -5.32 -3.38
N ASN A 204 3.87 -4.14 -3.05
CA ASN A 204 2.56 -3.97 -2.39
C ASN A 204 1.40 -4.46 -3.25
N PHE A 205 1.44 -4.20 -4.56
CA PHE A 205 0.44 -4.64 -5.53
C PHE A 205 0.37 -6.16 -5.66
N THR A 206 1.51 -6.85 -5.68
CA THR A 206 1.62 -8.31 -5.82
C THR A 206 1.56 -9.04 -4.48
N LYS A 207 1.72 -8.32 -3.36
CA LYS A 207 1.84 -8.92 -2.02
C LYS A 207 2.86 -10.06 -2.00
N ILE A 208 4.02 -9.81 -2.59
CA ILE A 208 5.06 -10.82 -2.82
C ILE A 208 5.59 -11.39 -1.50
N GLU A 209 5.61 -10.59 -0.44
CA GLU A 209 5.98 -10.99 0.91
C GLU A 209 5.12 -12.13 1.46
N HIS A 210 3.86 -12.22 1.03
CA HIS A 210 2.98 -13.31 1.44
C HIS A 210 3.31 -14.64 0.76
N THR A 211 4.16 -14.65 -0.28
CA THR A 211 4.63 -15.89 -0.93
C THR A 211 5.40 -16.76 0.07
N ILE A 212 6.13 -16.16 1.02
CA ILE A 212 6.88 -16.87 2.06
C ILE A 212 5.99 -17.84 2.83
N PHE A 213 4.72 -17.50 3.06
CA PHE A 213 3.78 -18.35 3.80
C PHE A 213 3.23 -19.53 2.97
N SER A 214 3.28 -19.46 1.65
CA SER A 214 2.86 -20.55 0.76
C SER A 214 4.02 -21.45 0.32
N LEU A 215 5.28 -21.04 0.46
CA LEU A 215 6.44 -21.86 0.13
C LEU A 215 6.48 -23.19 0.90
N PRO A 216 6.24 -23.25 2.24
CA PRO A 216 6.20 -24.52 2.97
C PRO A 216 5.19 -25.51 2.40
N LEU A 217 4.04 -25.02 1.90
CA LEU A 217 3.00 -25.85 1.28
C LEU A 217 3.48 -26.46 -0.04
N LEU A 218 4.13 -25.68 -0.89
CA LEU A 218 4.74 -26.14 -2.14
C LEU A 218 5.87 -27.14 -1.88
N PHE A 219 6.74 -26.87 -0.92
CA PHE A 219 7.87 -27.73 -0.60
C PHE A 219 7.43 -29.05 0.03
N SER A 220 6.38 -29.03 0.83
CA SER A 220 5.78 -30.27 1.37
C SER A 220 5.16 -31.11 0.26
N GLY A 221 4.46 -30.51 -0.71
CA GLY A 221 3.97 -31.22 -1.88
C GLY A 221 5.11 -31.84 -2.70
N ALA A 222 6.18 -31.09 -2.96
CA ALA A 222 7.36 -31.59 -3.67
C ALA A 222 8.07 -32.72 -2.90
N TRP A 223 8.19 -32.62 -1.58
CA TRP A 223 8.76 -33.64 -0.72
C TRP A 223 7.98 -34.97 -0.79
N LEU A 224 6.66 -34.90 -0.71
CA LEU A 224 5.80 -36.04 -0.88
C LEU A 224 5.95 -36.66 -2.27
N GLY A 225 5.95 -35.83 -3.33
CA GLY A 225 6.14 -36.25 -4.72
C GLY A 225 7.50 -36.91 -5.01
N ALA A 226 8.55 -36.51 -4.30
CA ALA A 226 9.86 -37.15 -4.37
C ALA A 226 9.98 -38.44 -3.53
N GLY A 227 8.86 -38.98 -3.05
CA GLY A 227 8.84 -40.19 -2.23
C GLY A 227 9.49 -39.99 -0.85
N ARG A 228 9.26 -38.81 -0.25
CA ARG A 228 9.81 -38.36 1.04
C ARG A 228 11.34 -38.28 1.04
N ARG A 229 11.91 -37.92 -0.10
CA ARG A 229 13.34 -37.67 -0.31
C ARG A 229 13.57 -36.21 -0.75
N TRP A 230 14.81 -35.78 -0.72
CA TRP A 230 15.17 -34.50 -1.21
C TRP A 230 14.92 -34.37 -2.72
N PRO A 231 14.03 -33.47 -3.19
CA PRO A 231 13.69 -33.36 -4.62
C PRO A 231 14.76 -32.68 -5.47
N GLY A 232 15.80 -32.15 -4.86
CA GLY A 232 16.87 -31.39 -5.53
C GLY A 232 16.58 -29.88 -5.58
N TRP A 233 17.66 -29.07 -5.50
CA TRP A 233 17.55 -27.61 -5.52
C TRP A 233 16.92 -27.08 -6.80
N GLY A 234 17.25 -27.64 -7.96
CA GLY A 234 16.70 -27.22 -9.25
C GLY A 234 15.18 -27.31 -9.29
N VAL A 235 14.62 -28.44 -8.82
CA VAL A 235 13.16 -28.66 -8.76
C VAL A 235 12.52 -27.68 -7.78
N LEU A 236 13.10 -27.48 -6.59
CA LEU A 236 12.54 -26.55 -5.58
C LEU A 236 12.56 -25.10 -6.03
N VAL A 237 13.64 -24.66 -6.71
CA VAL A 237 13.72 -23.30 -7.25
C VAL A 237 12.69 -23.11 -8.36
N LEU A 238 12.53 -24.07 -9.27
CA LEU A 238 11.52 -23.97 -10.33
C LEU A 238 10.09 -23.99 -9.77
N ILE A 239 9.81 -24.80 -8.75
CA ILE A 239 8.51 -24.79 -8.05
C ILE A 239 8.27 -23.42 -7.37
N ALA A 240 9.28 -22.85 -6.73
CA ALA A 240 9.17 -21.52 -6.12
C ALA A 240 8.92 -20.44 -7.17
N LEU A 241 9.60 -20.48 -8.31
CA LEU A 241 9.38 -19.56 -9.44
C LEU A 241 7.97 -19.73 -10.04
N ALA A 242 7.49 -20.97 -10.19
CA ALA A 242 6.12 -21.22 -10.63
C ALA A 242 5.10 -20.63 -9.64
N GLY A 243 5.32 -20.85 -8.33
CA GLY A 243 4.48 -20.26 -7.29
C GLY A 243 4.48 -18.74 -7.28
N LEU A 244 5.64 -18.12 -7.50
CA LEU A 244 5.79 -16.66 -7.62
C LEU A 244 5.06 -16.12 -8.86
N GLY A 245 5.26 -16.75 -10.02
CA GLY A 245 4.59 -16.39 -11.26
C GLY A 245 3.06 -16.51 -11.15
N ALA A 246 2.57 -17.60 -10.59
CA ALA A 246 1.13 -17.81 -10.33
C ALA A 246 0.56 -16.77 -9.37
N ARG A 247 1.32 -16.36 -8.34
CA ARG A 247 0.91 -15.31 -7.42
C ARG A 247 0.84 -13.94 -8.10
N CYS A 248 1.87 -13.56 -8.87
CA CYS A 248 1.86 -12.29 -9.61
C CYS A 248 0.67 -12.24 -10.57
N LEU A 249 0.41 -13.32 -11.30
CA LEU A 249 -0.76 -13.44 -12.18
C LEU A 249 -2.07 -13.30 -11.42
N GLY A 250 -2.28 -14.09 -10.36
CA GLY A 250 -3.54 -14.11 -9.59
C GLY A 250 -3.82 -12.78 -8.89
N MET A 251 -2.79 -12.15 -8.26
CA MET A 251 -2.94 -10.86 -7.61
C MET A 251 -3.21 -9.74 -8.61
N ALA A 252 -2.47 -9.70 -9.73
CA ALA A 252 -2.70 -8.69 -10.76
C ALA A 252 -4.10 -8.85 -11.40
N ALA A 253 -4.51 -10.07 -11.72
CA ALA A 253 -5.85 -10.34 -12.24
C ALA A 253 -6.95 -9.90 -11.25
N ASN A 254 -6.81 -10.24 -9.97
CA ASN A 254 -7.75 -9.79 -8.94
C ASN A 254 -7.85 -8.27 -8.88
N ARG A 255 -6.72 -7.55 -8.83
CA ARG A 255 -6.69 -6.09 -8.78
C ARG A 255 -7.28 -5.43 -10.02
N ILE A 256 -7.02 -6.00 -11.21
CA ILE A 256 -7.56 -5.49 -12.48
C ILE A 256 -9.08 -5.69 -12.53
N LEU A 257 -9.56 -6.89 -12.20
CA LEU A 257 -10.98 -7.23 -12.23
C LEU A 257 -11.80 -6.49 -11.16
N ASP A 258 -11.20 -6.21 -10.02
CA ASP A 258 -11.84 -5.56 -8.87
C ASP A 258 -11.61 -4.04 -8.83
N ARG A 259 -10.94 -3.44 -9.82
CA ARG A 259 -10.54 -2.04 -9.82
C ARG A 259 -11.67 -1.08 -9.43
N ASP A 260 -12.83 -1.22 -10.04
CA ASP A 260 -13.97 -0.32 -9.82
C ASP A 260 -14.61 -0.57 -8.43
N LEU A 261 -14.74 -1.83 -8.02
CA LEU A 261 -15.20 -2.21 -6.68
C LEU A 261 -14.24 -1.74 -5.58
N ASP A 262 -12.93 -1.83 -5.84
CA ASP A 262 -11.90 -1.34 -4.92
C ASP A 262 -11.95 0.18 -4.77
N ALA A 263 -12.28 0.92 -5.82
CA ALA A 263 -12.42 2.38 -5.78
C ALA A 263 -13.65 2.84 -4.95
N GLU A 264 -14.71 2.05 -4.92
CA GLU A 264 -15.94 2.35 -4.16
C GLU A 264 -15.84 1.99 -2.68
N ASN A 265 -14.90 1.13 -2.28
CA ASN A 265 -14.71 0.70 -0.89
C ASN A 265 -13.64 1.56 -0.21
N GLU A 266 -13.99 2.31 0.85
CA GLU A 266 -13.11 3.20 1.62
C GLU A 266 -11.81 2.52 2.05
N ARG A 267 -11.86 1.22 2.41
CA ARG A 267 -10.68 0.44 2.82
C ARG A 267 -9.71 0.16 1.68
N THR A 268 -10.21 0.04 0.45
CA THR A 268 -9.42 -0.38 -0.73
C THR A 268 -9.24 0.71 -1.78
N ALA A 269 -9.93 1.85 -1.65
CA ALA A 269 -9.82 2.99 -2.57
C ALA A 269 -8.37 3.49 -2.74
N ASN A 270 -7.59 3.43 -1.67
CA ASN A 270 -6.16 3.81 -1.65
C ASN A 270 -5.21 2.69 -2.13
N ARG A 271 -5.71 1.61 -2.74
CA ARG A 271 -4.85 0.60 -3.38
C ARG A 271 -4.15 1.17 -4.60
N GLU A 272 -3.07 0.51 -5.02
CA GLU A 272 -2.14 1.03 -6.04
C GLU A 272 -2.81 1.31 -7.39
N LEU A 273 -3.78 0.49 -7.82
CA LEU A 273 -4.45 0.65 -9.11
C LEU A 273 -5.59 1.68 -9.08
N PRO A 274 -6.55 1.67 -8.11
CA PRO A 274 -7.56 2.72 -7.97
C PRO A 274 -6.96 4.10 -7.75
N SER A 275 -5.91 4.22 -6.92
CA SER A 275 -5.22 5.49 -6.62
C SER A 275 -4.32 6.00 -7.74
N GLY A 276 -4.12 5.23 -8.82
CA GLY A 276 -3.27 5.62 -9.95
C GLY A 276 -1.75 5.48 -9.70
N ARG A 277 -1.32 4.98 -8.53
CA ARG A 277 0.11 4.71 -8.25
C ARG A 277 0.71 3.63 -9.15
N ILE A 278 -0.12 2.72 -9.66
CA ILE A 278 0.21 1.78 -10.73
C ILE A 278 -0.81 1.98 -11.86
N SER A 279 -0.31 2.16 -13.08
CA SER A 279 -1.19 2.24 -14.26
C SER A 279 -1.73 0.87 -14.64
N LEU A 280 -2.87 0.84 -15.35
CA LEU A 280 -3.44 -0.41 -15.86
C LEU A 280 -2.45 -1.16 -16.78
N VAL A 281 -1.65 -0.45 -17.56
CA VAL A 281 -0.62 -1.03 -18.44
C VAL A 281 0.43 -1.78 -17.62
N VAL A 282 0.92 -1.18 -16.52
CA VAL A 282 1.87 -1.83 -15.60
C VAL A 282 1.23 -3.04 -14.92
N ALA A 283 -0.03 -2.93 -14.47
CA ALA A 283 -0.76 -4.04 -13.87
C ALA A 283 -0.90 -5.23 -14.85
N CYS A 284 -1.26 -4.97 -16.11
CA CYS A 284 -1.32 -5.98 -17.17
C CYS A 284 0.07 -6.58 -17.46
N ALA A 285 1.12 -5.76 -17.49
CA ALA A 285 2.50 -6.24 -17.69
C ALA A 285 2.94 -7.18 -16.55
N ILE A 286 2.56 -6.89 -15.29
CA ILE A 286 2.82 -7.77 -14.14
C ILE A 286 2.06 -9.11 -14.31
N ALA A 287 0.78 -9.07 -14.73
CA ALA A 287 0.00 -10.28 -14.96
C ALA A 287 0.62 -11.17 -16.06
N VAL A 288 0.97 -10.59 -17.19
CA VAL A 288 1.59 -11.28 -18.33
C VAL A 288 2.98 -11.81 -17.95
N GLY A 289 3.80 -10.98 -17.29
CA GLY A 289 5.12 -11.38 -16.80
C GLY A 289 5.03 -12.55 -15.80
N GLY A 290 4.07 -12.51 -14.88
CA GLY A 290 3.77 -13.60 -13.95
C GLY A 290 3.39 -14.89 -14.67
N LEU A 291 2.51 -14.80 -15.68
CA LEU A 291 2.12 -15.94 -16.52
C LEU A 291 3.33 -16.53 -17.27
N VAL A 292 4.16 -15.68 -17.85
CA VAL A 292 5.37 -16.12 -18.58
C VAL A 292 6.34 -16.85 -17.62
N VAL A 293 6.61 -16.29 -16.44
CA VAL A 293 7.47 -16.93 -15.44
C VAL A 293 6.90 -18.28 -15.02
N TYR A 294 5.58 -18.36 -14.79
CA TYR A 294 4.88 -19.59 -14.44
C TYR A 294 5.02 -20.65 -15.55
N LEU A 295 4.73 -20.31 -16.80
CA LEU A 295 4.78 -21.24 -17.92
C LEU A 295 6.22 -21.72 -18.22
N VAL A 296 7.21 -20.83 -18.15
CA VAL A 296 8.63 -21.17 -18.31
C VAL A 296 9.07 -22.14 -17.20
N ALA A 297 8.68 -21.89 -15.95
CA ALA A 297 8.99 -22.80 -14.85
C ALA A 297 8.31 -24.16 -15.04
N CYS A 298 7.04 -24.20 -15.48
CA CYS A 298 6.33 -25.43 -15.79
C CYS A 298 7.00 -26.20 -16.95
N TRP A 299 7.45 -25.49 -17.99
CA TRP A 299 8.18 -26.10 -19.11
C TRP A 299 9.50 -26.74 -18.68
N LEU A 300 10.26 -26.05 -17.84
CA LEU A 300 11.53 -26.55 -17.30
C LEU A 300 11.33 -27.71 -16.31
N LEU A 301 10.20 -27.74 -15.58
CA LEU A 301 9.83 -28.84 -14.69
C LEU A 301 9.42 -30.11 -15.43
N GLY A 302 9.02 -29.99 -16.71
CA GLY A 302 8.71 -31.16 -17.55
C GLY A 302 7.39 -31.06 -18.30
N PRO A 303 7.18 -31.95 -19.29
CA PRO A 303 6.03 -31.87 -20.21
C PRO A 303 4.68 -32.06 -19.49
N LEU A 304 4.63 -32.86 -18.42
CA LEU A 304 3.43 -33.07 -17.63
C LEU A 304 3.01 -31.77 -16.91
N CYS A 305 3.97 -31.05 -16.32
CA CYS A 305 3.73 -29.77 -15.67
C CYS A 305 3.22 -28.73 -16.66
N LEU A 306 3.80 -28.66 -17.84
CA LEU A 306 3.35 -27.73 -18.88
C LEU A 306 1.94 -28.07 -19.37
N MET A 307 1.64 -29.36 -19.59
CA MET A 307 0.31 -29.82 -20.00
C MET A 307 -0.77 -29.47 -18.96
N LEU A 308 -0.45 -29.56 -17.68
CA LEU A 308 -1.37 -29.26 -16.59
C LEU A 308 -1.38 -27.81 -16.15
N SER A 309 -0.50 -26.98 -16.70
CA SER A 309 -0.39 -25.56 -16.33
C SER A 309 -1.71 -24.76 -16.44
N PRO A 310 -2.67 -25.05 -17.34
CA PRO A 310 -3.95 -24.35 -17.37
C PRO A 310 -4.83 -24.62 -16.14
N VAL A 311 -4.66 -25.76 -15.46
CA VAL A 311 -5.53 -26.17 -14.34
C VAL A 311 -5.52 -25.16 -13.19
N PRO A 312 -4.37 -24.65 -12.67
CA PRO A 312 -4.38 -23.57 -11.68
C PRO A 312 -4.60 -22.18 -12.28
N VAL A 313 -4.25 -21.94 -13.55
CA VAL A 313 -4.43 -20.63 -14.20
C VAL A 313 -5.91 -20.26 -14.30
N VAL A 314 -6.78 -21.19 -14.68
CA VAL A 314 -8.22 -20.92 -14.79
C VAL A 314 -8.82 -20.40 -13.48
N PRO A 315 -8.70 -21.09 -12.33
CA PRO A 315 -9.23 -20.55 -11.08
C PRO A 315 -8.52 -19.27 -10.64
N LEU A 316 -7.21 -19.09 -10.87
CA LEU A 316 -6.49 -17.86 -10.54
C LEU A 316 -7.05 -16.62 -11.28
N LEU A 317 -7.52 -16.79 -12.50
CA LEU A 317 -8.14 -15.72 -13.27
C LEU A 317 -9.64 -15.53 -12.96
N ALA A 318 -10.32 -16.61 -12.59
CA ALA A 318 -11.78 -16.62 -12.47
C ALA A 318 -12.31 -16.37 -11.05
N TYR A 319 -11.53 -16.66 -10.00
CA TYR A 319 -12.06 -16.64 -8.62
C TYR A 319 -12.61 -15.28 -8.21
N SER A 320 -11.98 -14.17 -8.64
CA SER A 320 -12.44 -12.81 -8.35
C SER A 320 -13.80 -12.49 -8.96
N LEU A 321 -14.18 -13.18 -10.05
CA LEU A 321 -15.47 -13.00 -10.68
C LEU A 321 -16.60 -13.68 -9.90
N LEU A 322 -16.29 -14.72 -9.10
CA LEU A 322 -17.29 -15.49 -8.36
C LEU A 322 -18.13 -14.61 -7.42
N LYS A 323 -17.54 -13.59 -6.81
CA LYS A 323 -18.25 -12.67 -5.92
C LYS A 323 -19.33 -11.82 -6.60
N ARG A 324 -19.35 -11.80 -7.94
CA ARG A 324 -20.40 -11.15 -8.74
C ARG A 324 -21.65 -12.02 -8.90
N PHE A 325 -21.55 -13.32 -8.62
CA PHE A 325 -22.60 -14.29 -8.90
C PHE A 325 -22.97 -15.21 -7.72
N THR A 326 -22.02 -15.42 -6.78
CA THR A 326 -22.19 -16.40 -5.72
C THR A 326 -21.47 -16.06 -4.44
N ASN A 327 -22.05 -16.43 -3.31
CA ASN A 327 -21.45 -16.33 -1.98
C ASN A 327 -20.26 -17.29 -1.76
N LEU A 328 -20.01 -18.22 -2.71
CA LEU A 328 -18.93 -19.21 -2.64
C LEU A 328 -17.56 -18.66 -3.10
N CYS A 329 -17.44 -17.34 -3.31
CA CYS A 329 -16.20 -16.70 -3.76
C CYS A 329 -14.98 -17.06 -2.88
N HIS A 330 -15.17 -17.20 -1.56
CA HIS A 330 -14.13 -17.61 -0.61
C HIS A 330 -13.52 -18.99 -0.90
N PHE A 331 -14.31 -19.91 -1.43
CA PHE A 331 -13.83 -21.23 -1.85
C PHE A 331 -13.08 -21.18 -3.19
N GLY A 332 -13.24 -20.11 -3.97
CA GLY A 332 -12.45 -19.86 -5.17
C GLY A 332 -10.98 -19.63 -4.84
N ILE A 333 -10.67 -18.77 -3.86
CA ILE A 333 -9.28 -18.60 -3.39
C ILE A 333 -8.76 -19.87 -2.71
N GLY A 334 -9.65 -20.59 -2.00
CA GLY A 334 -9.34 -21.90 -1.46
C GLY A 334 -8.84 -22.88 -2.51
N LEU A 335 -9.56 -22.96 -3.63
CA LEU A 335 -9.18 -23.82 -4.76
C LEU A 335 -7.82 -23.43 -5.35
N CYS A 336 -7.56 -22.13 -5.51
CA CYS A 336 -6.27 -21.64 -6.01
C CYS A 336 -5.09 -22.13 -5.14
N LEU A 337 -5.22 -22.04 -3.81
CA LEU A 337 -4.15 -22.47 -2.91
C LEU A 337 -4.13 -24.00 -2.71
N GLY A 338 -5.30 -24.65 -2.72
CA GLY A 338 -5.42 -26.11 -2.60
C GLY A 338 -4.77 -26.87 -3.76
N LEU A 339 -4.66 -26.25 -4.95
CA LEU A 339 -3.95 -26.85 -6.09
C LEU A 339 -2.41 -26.77 -5.98
N ALA A 340 -1.86 -26.01 -5.04
CA ALA A 340 -0.42 -25.83 -4.92
C ALA A 340 0.32 -27.11 -4.50
N PRO A 341 -0.09 -27.88 -3.44
CA PRO A 341 0.58 -29.11 -3.08
C PRO A 341 0.52 -30.21 -4.15
N PRO A 342 -0.63 -30.50 -4.81
CA PRO A 342 -0.67 -31.45 -5.93
C PRO A 342 0.21 -31.03 -7.10
N GLY A 343 0.21 -29.74 -7.46
CA GLY A 343 1.07 -29.20 -8.51
C GLY A 343 2.56 -29.44 -8.21
N ALA A 344 2.99 -29.14 -6.99
CA ALA A 344 4.37 -29.38 -6.54
C ALA A 344 4.72 -30.87 -6.45
N PHE A 345 3.75 -31.71 -6.03
CA PHE A 345 3.90 -33.16 -6.03
C PHE A 345 4.15 -33.69 -7.45
N ILE A 346 3.32 -33.30 -8.41
CA ILE A 346 3.46 -33.68 -9.82
C ILE A 346 4.79 -33.19 -10.40
N ALA A 347 5.22 -31.99 -10.05
CA ALA A 347 6.49 -31.44 -10.48
C ALA A 347 7.69 -32.28 -10.02
N ALA A 348 7.63 -32.84 -8.81
CA ALA A 348 8.70 -33.67 -8.27
C ALA A 348 8.60 -35.14 -8.69
N SER A 349 7.39 -35.69 -8.81
CA SER A 349 7.17 -37.13 -9.12
C SER A 349 7.07 -37.42 -10.61
N GLN A 350 6.72 -36.43 -11.41
CA GLN A 350 6.36 -36.58 -12.85
C GLN A 350 5.22 -37.64 -13.04
N SER A 351 4.28 -37.69 -12.09
CA SER A 351 3.19 -38.66 -12.06
C SER A 351 1.87 -38.02 -11.66
N LEU A 352 0.75 -38.52 -12.21
CA LEU A 352 -0.61 -38.16 -11.80
C LEU A 352 -1.16 -39.00 -10.65
N ALA A 353 -0.42 -40.02 -10.22
CA ALA A 353 -0.80 -40.87 -9.10
C ALA A 353 -0.53 -40.11 -7.79
N LEU A 354 -1.52 -39.33 -7.36
CA LEU A 354 -1.45 -38.56 -6.11
C LEU A 354 -1.63 -39.44 -4.89
N ASP A 355 -0.74 -39.33 -3.92
CA ASP A 355 -0.87 -40.04 -2.63
C ASP A 355 -1.94 -39.39 -1.75
N GLY A 356 -2.51 -40.17 -0.82
CA GLY A 356 -3.50 -39.67 0.14
C GLY A 356 -2.99 -38.50 0.98
N GLU A 357 -1.70 -38.50 1.33
CA GLU A 357 -1.10 -37.41 2.10
C GLU A 357 -1.10 -36.05 1.36
N VAL A 358 -0.79 -36.02 0.06
CA VAL A 358 -0.84 -34.78 -0.70
C VAL A 358 -2.28 -34.31 -0.90
N ILE A 359 -3.25 -35.22 -1.01
CA ILE A 359 -4.67 -34.87 -1.08
C ILE A 359 -5.13 -34.25 0.24
N LEU A 360 -4.75 -34.83 1.38
CA LEU A 360 -5.06 -34.26 2.69
C LEU A 360 -4.42 -32.90 2.90
N LEU A 361 -3.20 -32.71 2.44
CA LEU A 361 -2.51 -31.42 2.47
C LEU A 361 -3.20 -30.35 1.57
N ALA A 362 -3.68 -30.79 0.41
CA ALA A 362 -4.45 -29.93 -0.50
C ALA A 362 -5.79 -29.50 0.11
N LEU A 363 -6.51 -30.44 0.73
CA LEU A 363 -7.77 -30.16 1.43
C LEU A 363 -7.56 -29.25 2.65
N PHE A 364 -6.48 -29.46 3.40
CA PHE A 364 -6.08 -28.55 4.47
C PHE A 364 -5.89 -27.13 3.93
N ALA A 365 -5.08 -26.96 2.87
CA ALA A 365 -4.80 -25.66 2.28
C ALA A 365 -6.09 -24.98 1.77
N PHE A 366 -6.94 -25.74 1.09
CA PHE A 366 -8.25 -25.29 0.63
C PHE A 366 -9.12 -24.78 1.78
N CYS A 367 -9.31 -25.58 2.83
CA CYS A 367 -10.15 -25.22 3.97
C CYS A 367 -9.54 -24.08 4.78
N TRP A 368 -8.23 -24.12 5.05
CA TRP A 368 -7.54 -23.09 5.80
C TRP A 368 -7.73 -21.71 5.20
N ILE A 369 -7.39 -21.51 3.92
CA ILE A 369 -7.46 -20.19 3.31
C ILE A 369 -8.91 -19.75 3.04
N SER A 370 -9.82 -20.68 2.72
CA SER A 370 -11.25 -20.35 2.56
C SER A 370 -11.84 -19.80 3.85
N GLY A 371 -11.60 -20.48 4.99
CA GLY A 371 -12.07 -20.01 6.29
C GLY A 371 -11.43 -18.68 6.70
N ALA A 372 -10.14 -18.51 6.43
CA ALA A 372 -9.42 -17.26 6.69
C ALA A 372 -9.99 -16.10 5.85
N ASP A 373 -10.29 -16.32 4.58
CA ASP A 373 -10.87 -15.32 3.68
C ASP A 373 -12.31 -14.94 4.07
N ILE A 374 -13.12 -15.90 4.57
CA ILE A 374 -14.45 -15.59 5.14
C ILE A 374 -14.29 -14.66 6.37
N VAL A 375 -13.33 -14.91 7.26
CA VAL A 375 -13.07 -14.02 8.41
C VAL A 375 -12.56 -12.66 7.95
N TYR A 376 -11.70 -12.62 6.92
CA TYR A 376 -11.20 -11.36 6.36
C TYR A 376 -12.33 -10.51 5.76
N GLY A 377 -13.28 -11.13 5.09
CA GLY A 377 -14.46 -10.47 4.51
C GLY A 377 -15.40 -9.81 5.54
N LEU A 378 -15.21 -10.07 6.85
CA LEU A 378 -15.95 -9.35 7.90
C LEU A 378 -15.68 -7.84 7.89
N MET A 379 -14.55 -7.41 7.34
CA MET A 379 -14.20 -5.99 7.21
C MET A 379 -14.95 -5.28 6.06
N ASP A 380 -15.54 -6.03 5.15
CA ASP A 380 -16.16 -5.51 3.94
C ASP A 380 -17.70 -5.65 3.91
N ILE A 381 -18.34 -6.11 5.01
CA ILE A 381 -19.78 -6.40 5.05
C ILE A 381 -20.63 -5.23 4.52
N ASP A 382 -20.38 -4.02 5.02
CA ASP A 382 -21.19 -2.85 4.65
C ASP A 382 -20.91 -2.40 3.21
N SER A 383 -19.67 -2.46 2.76
CA SER A 383 -19.28 -2.17 1.38
C SER A 383 -19.86 -3.19 0.41
N ASP A 384 -19.72 -4.50 0.70
CA ASP A 384 -20.23 -5.59 -0.13
C ASP A 384 -21.77 -5.49 -0.29
N ARG A 385 -22.48 -5.13 0.79
CA ARG A 385 -23.93 -4.92 0.74
C ARG A 385 -24.32 -3.73 -0.13
N LYS A 386 -23.56 -2.62 -0.06
CA LYS A 386 -23.82 -1.41 -0.86
C LYS A 386 -23.55 -1.64 -2.34
N THR A 387 -22.49 -2.36 -2.68
CA THR A 387 -22.05 -2.61 -4.06
C THR A 387 -22.70 -3.86 -4.69
N GLY A 388 -23.51 -4.60 -3.92
CA GLY A 388 -24.16 -5.83 -4.41
C GLY A 388 -23.19 -7.01 -4.61
N VAL A 389 -22.04 -6.98 -3.96
CA VAL A 389 -21.07 -8.08 -3.95
C VAL A 389 -21.61 -9.25 -3.13
N HIS A 390 -21.55 -10.45 -3.71
CA HIS A 390 -21.96 -11.67 -3.04
C HIS A 390 -20.82 -12.23 -2.21
N SER A 391 -20.97 -12.21 -0.89
CA SER A 391 -20.04 -12.85 0.05
C SER A 391 -20.79 -13.51 1.21
N ILE A 392 -20.18 -14.51 1.87
CA ILE A 392 -20.76 -15.14 3.04
C ILE A 392 -20.99 -14.13 4.16
N PRO A 393 -20.02 -13.22 4.48
CA PRO A 393 -20.24 -12.19 5.47
C PRO A 393 -21.37 -11.19 5.13
N ALA A 394 -21.48 -10.76 3.88
CA ALA A 394 -22.55 -9.86 3.44
C ALA A 394 -23.94 -10.51 3.59
N SER A 395 -24.05 -11.81 3.30
CA SER A 395 -25.32 -12.57 3.30
C SER A 395 -25.73 -13.00 4.69
N LEU A 396 -24.83 -13.58 5.51
CA LEU A 396 -25.14 -14.18 6.79
C LEU A 396 -24.82 -13.25 7.99
N GLY A 397 -24.20 -12.08 7.73
CA GLY A 397 -23.68 -11.21 8.77
C GLY A 397 -22.49 -11.79 9.52
N ALA A 398 -21.92 -11.01 10.45
CA ALA A 398 -20.68 -11.35 11.13
C ALA A 398 -20.76 -12.69 11.93
N GLY A 399 -21.88 -12.92 12.63
CA GLY A 399 -22.07 -14.14 13.42
C GLY A 399 -22.15 -15.40 12.55
N GLY A 400 -23.02 -15.39 11.53
CA GLY A 400 -23.17 -16.51 10.60
C GLY A 400 -21.89 -16.83 9.82
N ALA A 401 -21.19 -15.80 9.36
CA ALA A 401 -19.92 -15.95 8.67
C ALA A 401 -18.85 -16.63 9.55
N GLN A 402 -18.75 -16.24 10.83
CA GLN A 402 -17.81 -16.85 11.77
C GLN A 402 -18.14 -18.34 12.05
N VAL A 403 -19.43 -18.70 12.10
CA VAL A 403 -19.83 -20.09 12.24
C VAL A 403 -19.40 -20.91 11.02
N VAL A 404 -19.68 -20.41 9.79
CA VAL A 404 -19.26 -21.09 8.56
C VAL A 404 -17.74 -21.22 8.51
N ALA A 405 -17.00 -20.15 8.76
CA ALA A 405 -15.54 -20.17 8.80
C ALA A 405 -15.01 -21.17 9.84
N GLY A 406 -15.64 -21.23 11.02
CA GLY A 406 -15.31 -22.19 12.08
C GLY A 406 -15.48 -23.65 11.63
N CYS A 407 -16.58 -23.97 10.97
CA CYS A 407 -16.80 -25.31 10.40
C CYS A 407 -15.75 -25.66 9.35
N VAL A 408 -15.40 -24.70 8.48
CA VAL A 408 -14.36 -24.90 7.44
C VAL A 408 -12.98 -25.09 8.09
N HIS A 409 -12.63 -24.33 9.12
CA HIS A 409 -11.39 -24.51 9.86
C HIS A 409 -11.35 -25.81 10.68
N LEU A 410 -12.47 -26.28 11.21
CA LEU A 410 -12.54 -27.61 11.83
C LEU A 410 -12.26 -28.72 10.80
N ALA A 411 -12.78 -28.62 9.59
CA ALA A 411 -12.43 -29.50 8.49
C ALA A 411 -10.92 -29.45 8.16
N ALA A 412 -10.31 -28.27 8.15
CA ALA A 412 -8.86 -28.11 7.99
C ALA A 412 -8.07 -28.87 9.08
N ILE A 413 -8.46 -28.75 10.35
CA ILE A 413 -7.86 -29.44 11.47
C ILE A 413 -8.03 -30.96 11.29
N GLY A 414 -9.21 -31.40 10.86
CA GLY A 414 -9.48 -32.84 10.56
C GLY A 414 -8.55 -33.38 9.47
N CYS A 415 -8.33 -32.65 8.40
CA CYS A 415 -7.38 -33.00 7.34
C CYS A 415 -5.93 -33.12 7.88
N LEU A 416 -5.48 -32.15 8.71
CA LEU A 416 -4.16 -32.21 9.34
C LEU A 416 -4.01 -33.39 10.31
N ALA A 417 -5.04 -33.69 11.11
CA ALA A 417 -5.03 -34.83 12.01
C ALA A 417 -4.94 -36.15 11.22
N ALA A 418 -5.73 -36.29 10.15
CA ALA A 418 -5.65 -37.44 9.26
C ALA A 418 -4.27 -37.60 8.61
N LEU A 419 -3.70 -36.45 8.12
CA LEU A 419 -2.35 -36.39 7.56
C LEU A 419 -1.30 -36.82 8.60
N TRP A 420 -1.38 -36.30 9.82
CA TRP A 420 -0.48 -36.71 10.91
C TRP A 420 -0.55 -38.17 11.24
N LEU A 421 -1.76 -38.75 11.30
CA LEU A 421 -1.97 -40.19 11.53
C LEU A 421 -1.37 -41.01 10.39
N SER A 422 -1.56 -40.66 9.13
CA SER A 422 -0.98 -41.34 7.97
C SER A 422 0.56 -41.33 7.96
N LEU A 423 1.16 -40.28 8.56
CA LEU A 423 2.60 -40.12 8.72
C LEU A 423 3.16 -40.86 9.97
N GLY A 424 2.35 -41.67 10.66
CA GLY A 424 2.74 -42.54 11.79
C GLY A 424 2.67 -41.84 13.15
N ALA A 425 1.88 -40.77 13.29
CA ALA A 425 1.52 -40.09 14.56
C ALA A 425 2.71 -39.70 15.45
N ARG A 426 3.80 -39.22 14.85
CA ARG A 426 5.01 -38.82 15.56
C ARG A 426 4.81 -37.52 16.33
N ALA A 427 5.58 -37.31 17.41
CA ALA A 427 5.42 -36.19 18.32
C ALA A 427 5.69 -34.80 17.65
N VAL A 428 6.76 -34.70 16.86
CA VAL A 428 7.15 -33.44 16.24
C VAL A 428 6.12 -32.92 15.24
N PRO A 429 5.67 -33.67 14.23
CA PRO A 429 4.56 -33.24 13.37
C PRO A 429 3.25 -33.07 14.13
N GLY A 430 3.00 -33.85 15.21
CA GLY A 430 1.84 -33.63 16.09
C GLY A 430 1.85 -32.29 16.79
N ALA A 431 3.01 -31.85 17.24
CA ALA A 431 3.14 -30.49 17.80
C ALA A 431 2.79 -29.41 16.78
N ALA A 432 3.20 -29.54 15.51
CA ALA A 432 2.82 -28.62 14.43
C ALA A 432 1.30 -28.63 14.18
N VAL A 433 0.62 -29.75 14.25
CA VAL A 433 -0.86 -29.85 14.18
C VAL A 433 -1.51 -29.09 15.34
N VAL A 434 -0.99 -29.25 16.56
CA VAL A 434 -1.50 -28.55 17.75
C VAL A 434 -1.32 -27.03 17.60
N VAL A 435 -0.16 -26.57 17.14
CA VAL A 435 0.09 -25.14 16.89
C VAL A 435 -0.86 -24.60 15.83
N ALA A 436 -1.06 -25.33 14.73
CA ALA A 436 -2.00 -24.94 13.68
C ALA A 436 -3.44 -24.84 14.21
N ALA A 437 -3.88 -25.83 14.97
CA ALA A 437 -5.23 -25.85 15.58
C ALA A 437 -5.42 -24.73 16.60
N ALA A 438 -4.41 -24.47 17.45
CA ALA A 438 -4.44 -23.38 18.43
C ALA A 438 -4.50 -22.00 17.73
N ALA A 439 -3.73 -21.81 16.67
CA ALA A 439 -3.76 -20.57 15.86
C ALA A 439 -5.12 -20.39 15.17
N LEU A 440 -5.69 -21.45 14.57
CA LEU A 440 -7.04 -21.38 13.99
C LEU A 440 -8.09 -21.02 15.05
N GLY A 441 -8.02 -21.62 16.25
CA GLY A 441 -8.91 -21.27 17.37
C GLY A 441 -8.74 -19.83 17.84
N ALA A 442 -7.50 -19.34 17.96
CA ALA A 442 -7.21 -17.96 18.35
C ALA A 442 -7.79 -16.91 17.37
N GLY A 443 -7.92 -17.28 16.09
CA GLY A 443 -8.56 -16.43 15.08
C GLY A 443 -10.03 -16.09 15.34
N TYR A 444 -10.70 -16.74 16.29
CA TYR A 444 -12.09 -16.48 16.69
C TYR A 444 -12.22 -15.64 17.96
N VAL A 445 -11.11 -15.22 18.56
CA VAL A 445 -11.12 -14.33 19.74
C VAL A 445 -11.54 -12.94 19.29
N GLN A 446 -12.76 -12.53 19.64
CA GLN A 446 -13.37 -11.28 19.15
C GLN A 446 -12.62 -10.00 19.55
N ARG A 447 -11.84 -10.03 20.64
CA ARG A 447 -11.03 -8.89 21.08
C ARG A 447 -9.85 -8.59 20.16
N ILE A 448 -9.48 -9.53 19.28
CA ILE A 448 -8.37 -9.36 18.34
C ILE A 448 -8.92 -8.72 17.06
N PRO A 449 -8.32 -7.63 16.54
CA PRO A 449 -8.74 -7.02 15.27
C PRO A 449 -8.70 -8.04 14.12
N VAL A 450 -9.65 -7.96 13.17
CA VAL A 450 -9.76 -8.92 12.06
C VAL A 450 -8.49 -8.97 11.22
N ALA A 451 -7.84 -7.83 10.97
CA ALA A 451 -6.56 -7.79 10.24
C ALA A 451 -5.47 -8.63 10.93
N VAL A 452 -5.41 -8.63 12.28
CA VAL A 452 -4.46 -9.44 13.05
C VAL A 452 -4.86 -10.92 13.05
N ARG A 453 -6.16 -11.24 13.02
CA ARG A 453 -6.63 -12.63 12.91
C ARG A 453 -6.22 -13.22 11.57
N PHE A 454 -6.45 -12.49 10.48
CA PHE A 454 -6.09 -12.94 9.14
C PHE A 454 -4.56 -13.04 8.99
N PHE A 455 -3.86 -12.01 9.44
CA PHE A 455 -2.41 -11.91 9.33
C PHE A 455 -1.85 -11.22 10.58
N PRO A 456 -1.15 -11.88 11.48
CA PRO A 456 -0.33 -13.09 11.35
C PRO A 456 -0.94 -14.42 11.87
N ILE A 457 -2.10 -14.42 12.57
CA ILE A 457 -2.56 -15.63 13.29
C ILE A 457 -2.84 -16.79 12.32
N PHE A 458 -3.65 -16.58 11.28
CA PHE A 458 -3.92 -17.62 10.30
C PHE A 458 -2.69 -17.97 9.45
N ALA A 459 -1.71 -17.07 9.30
CA ALA A 459 -0.44 -17.38 8.67
C ALA A 459 0.36 -18.42 9.49
N ILE A 460 0.38 -18.28 10.83
CA ILE A 460 1.00 -19.29 11.72
C ILE A 460 0.33 -20.67 11.51
N ALA A 461 -1.00 -20.70 11.44
CA ALA A 461 -1.72 -21.96 11.19
C ALA A 461 -1.33 -22.58 9.84
N GLY A 462 -1.29 -21.78 8.79
CA GLY A 462 -0.92 -22.22 7.45
C GLY A 462 0.50 -22.76 7.36
N VAL A 463 1.47 -22.03 7.90
CA VAL A 463 2.88 -22.45 7.91
C VAL A 463 3.05 -23.73 8.74
N SER A 464 2.52 -23.76 9.98
CA SER A 464 2.64 -24.91 10.86
C SER A 464 2.00 -26.18 10.23
N GLY A 465 0.79 -26.06 9.69
CA GLY A 465 0.11 -27.15 9.02
C GLY A 465 0.83 -27.61 7.76
N SER A 466 1.39 -26.68 6.98
CA SER A 466 2.16 -27.01 5.78
C SER A 466 3.46 -27.77 6.08
N LEU A 467 4.06 -27.56 7.25
CA LEU A 467 5.30 -28.23 7.66
C LEU A 467 5.09 -29.67 8.16
N VAL A 468 3.85 -30.11 8.42
CA VAL A 468 3.57 -31.46 8.95
C VAL A 468 4.23 -32.57 8.16
N PRO A 469 4.20 -32.62 6.81
CA PRO A 469 4.88 -33.67 6.05
C PRO A 469 6.41 -33.63 6.18
N LEU A 470 7.00 -32.43 6.16
CA LEU A 470 8.46 -32.23 6.24
C LEU A 470 9.00 -32.65 7.62
N LEU A 471 8.27 -32.34 8.70
CA LEU A 471 8.62 -32.72 10.06
C LEU A 471 8.42 -34.21 10.33
N GLY A 472 7.52 -34.90 9.59
CA GLY A 472 7.31 -36.34 9.65
C GLY A 472 8.46 -37.16 9.06
N ALA A 473 9.37 -36.50 8.32
CA ALA A 473 10.52 -37.14 7.67
C ALA A 473 11.74 -37.31 8.60
N ALA A 474 11.84 -36.58 9.68
CA ALA A 474 12.95 -36.71 10.62
C ALA A 474 12.92 -38.08 11.27
N ARG A 475 13.89 -38.95 10.92
CA ARG A 475 14.11 -40.26 11.53
C ARG A 475 14.81 -40.13 12.86
#